data_4c6563950dd324e53ccebac0c964f87e
#
_entry.id   4c6563950dd324e53ccebac0c964f87e
#
_cell.length_a   1.000
_cell.length_b   1.000
_cell.length_c   1.000
_cell.angle_alpha   90.00
_cell.angle_beta   90.00
_cell.angle_gamma   90.00
#
_symmetry.space_group_name_H-M   'P 1'
#
loop_
_entity.id
_entity.type
_entity.pdbx_description
1 polymer ?
#
loop_
_entity_poly.entity_id
_entity_poly.type
_entity_poly.pdbx_seq_one_letter_code
_entity_poly.pdbx_strand_id
1 'polypeptide(L)'
;ANREEYLAVRADFENGIALAIPRLTQIDEGVAHISVKDATYRFYRDTRFSADKSPYKRHLGAYIAAHGKKAHHGGFYIHLEPGHCLLACNDYCLPSDMLTACRNEIMGNIDRWLECVASERFVRYFGRPGEGTWDSSKGFGLESLKTCPSGFPRDYEHIAYLRMKDYCCWKAVPDTFFDGDRWLDEMMKVFEVAKPMMD
;
A
#
# COMPACT_ATOMS: atom_id res chain seq x y z
N ALA A 1 2.29 -31.78 7.24
CA ALA A 1 1.06 -31.95 8.01
C ALA A 1 0.00 -30.88 7.68
N ASN A 2 0.37 -29.66 7.25
CA ASN A 2 -0.59 -28.54 7.13
C ASN A 2 -0.83 -28.10 5.67
N ARG A 3 -0.59 -28.97 4.68
CA ARG A 3 -0.73 -28.58 3.26
C ARG A 3 -2.17 -28.33 2.86
N GLU A 4 -3.08 -29.17 3.33
CA GLU A 4 -4.51 -29.07 2.99
C GLU A 4 -5.12 -27.81 3.62
N GLU A 5 -4.82 -27.55 4.88
CA GLU A 5 -5.24 -26.33 5.57
C GLU A 5 -4.71 -25.07 4.88
N TYR A 6 -3.42 -25.06 4.53
CA TYR A 6 -2.83 -23.96 3.74
C TYR A 6 -3.54 -23.75 2.40
N LEU A 7 -3.84 -24.83 1.68
CA LEU A 7 -4.52 -24.71 0.38
C LEU A 7 -5.93 -24.17 0.52
N ALA A 8 -6.65 -24.52 1.60
CA ALA A 8 -7.97 -23.98 1.90
C ALA A 8 -7.90 -22.48 2.18
N VAL A 9 -7.05 -22.05 3.14
CA VAL A 9 -6.87 -20.63 3.48
C VAL A 9 -6.42 -19.80 2.27
N ARG A 10 -5.54 -20.35 1.44
CA ARG A 10 -5.10 -19.70 0.21
C ARG A 10 -6.25 -19.54 -0.79
N ALA A 11 -7.08 -20.58 -0.96
CA ALA A 11 -8.23 -20.53 -1.86
C ALA A 11 -9.24 -19.47 -1.39
N ASP A 12 -9.51 -19.39 -0.09
CA ASP A 12 -10.40 -18.38 0.49
C ASP A 12 -9.84 -16.96 0.26
N PHE A 13 -8.54 -16.76 0.47
CA PHE A 13 -7.88 -15.49 0.16
C PHE A 13 -7.98 -15.12 -1.33
N GLU A 14 -7.67 -16.06 -2.22
CA GLU A 14 -7.75 -15.86 -3.68
C GLU A 14 -9.20 -15.56 -4.12
N ASN A 15 -10.20 -16.19 -3.53
CA ASN A 15 -11.61 -15.88 -3.74
C ASN A 15 -11.95 -14.45 -3.28
N GLY A 16 -11.45 -14.02 -2.12
CA GLY A 16 -11.59 -12.64 -1.65
C GLY A 16 -10.98 -11.63 -2.63
N ILE A 17 -9.78 -11.90 -3.16
CA ILE A 17 -9.15 -11.04 -4.17
C ILE A 17 -9.95 -11.02 -5.48
N ALA A 18 -10.54 -12.15 -5.89
CA ALA A 18 -11.42 -12.20 -7.06
C ALA A 18 -12.67 -11.30 -6.90
N LEU A 19 -13.17 -11.13 -5.69
CA LEU A 19 -14.27 -10.21 -5.39
C LEU A 19 -13.79 -8.75 -5.28
N ALA A 20 -12.56 -8.50 -4.81
CA ALA A 20 -12.00 -7.17 -4.63
C ALA A 20 -11.68 -6.48 -5.97
N ILE A 21 -11.11 -7.20 -6.96
CA ILE A 21 -10.69 -6.62 -8.24
C ILE A 21 -11.83 -5.88 -8.96
N PRO A 22 -13.04 -6.45 -9.16
CA PRO A 22 -14.15 -5.75 -9.81
C PRO A 22 -14.62 -4.50 -9.03
N ARG A 23 -14.49 -4.50 -7.71
CA ARG A 23 -14.82 -3.34 -6.88
C ARG A 23 -13.78 -2.23 -7.08
N LEU A 24 -12.50 -2.59 -7.09
CA LEU A 24 -11.40 -1.64 -7.33
C LEU A 24 -11.44 -1.05 -8.74
N THR A 25 -11.91 -1.80 -9.73
CA THR A 25 -12.12 -1.31 -11.10
C THR A 25 -13.10 -0.11 -11.14
N GLN A 26 -13.99 0.02 -10.17
CA GLN A 26 -14.91 1.17 -10.08
C GLN A 26 -14.21 2.49 -9.76
N ILE A 27 -13.04 2.45 -9.14
CA ILE A 27 -12.23 3.63 -8.78
C ILE A 27 -10.93 3.71 -9.58
N ASP A 28 -10.54 2.62 -10.24
CA ASP A 28 -9.34 2.55 -11.09
C ASP A 28 -9.56 1.55 -12.24
N GLU A 29 -9.98 2.04 -13.39
CA GLU A 29 -10.19 1.19 -14.58
C GLU A 29 -8.91 0.46 -15.03
N GLY A 30 -7.74 1.01 -14.70
CA GLY A 30 -6.45 0.43 -15.04
C GLY A 30 -6.22 -0.97 -14.45
N VAL A 31 -6.94 -1.34 -13.38
CA VAL A 31 -6.80 -2.66 -12.75
C VAL A 31 -7.76 -3.73 -13.29
N ALA A 32 -8.65 -3.39 -14.23
CA ALA A 32 -9.69 -4.30 -14.72
C ALA A 32 -9.15 -5.61 -15.35
N HIS A 33 -7.95 -5.56 -15.92
CA HIS A 33 -7.31 -6.69 -16.60
C HIS A 33 -6.46 -7.56 -15.65
N ILE A 34 -6.30 -7.17 -14.40
CA ILE A 34 -5.44 -7.89 -13.44
C ILE A 34 -6.13 -9.17 -12.98
N SER A 35 -5.45 -10.29 -13.15
CA SER A 35 -5.92 -11.57 -12.63
C SER A 35 -5.53 -11.76 -11.16
N VAL A 36 -6.25 -12.62 -10.44
CA VAL A 36 -5.91 -13.00 -9.06
C VAL A 36 -4.47 -13.50 -8.94
N LYS A 37 -4.01 -14.29 -9.91
CA LYS A 37 -2.64 -14.81 -9.98
C LYS A 37 -1.60 -13.70 -10.14
N ASP A 38 -1.92 -12.68 -10.92
CA ASP A 38 -1.01 -11.55 -11.13
C ASP A 38 -0.95 -10.64 -9.90
N ALA A 39 -2.05 -10.53 -9.15
CA ALA A 39 -2.13 -9.75 -7.93
C ALA A 39 -1.49 -10.44 -6.72
N THR A 40 -1.70 -11.75 -6.54
CA THR A 40 -1.29 -12.47 -5.32
C THR A 40 0.20 -12.77 -5.29
N TYR A 41 0.80 -12.71 -4.10
CA TYR A 41 2.18 -13.10 -3.87
C TYR A 41 2.30 -14.58 -3.53
N ARG A 42 3.45 -15.16 -3.91
CA ARG A 42 3.79 -16.53 -3.49
C ARG A 42 4.03 -16.60 -1.97
N PHE A 43 3.68 -17.70 -1.37
CA PHE A 43 3.87 -17.96 0.06
C PHE A 43 5.33 -18.22 0.45
N TYR A 44 6.16 -18.70 -0.46
CA TYR A 44 7.57 -18.97 -0.22
C TYR A 44 8.37 -17.67 -0.08
N ARG A 45 9.22 -17.62 0.95
CA ARG A 45 10.18 -16.53 1.15
C ARG A 45 11.42 -16.74 0.29
N ASP A 46 12.04 -15.65 -0.10
CA ASP A 46 13.43 -15.65 -0.57
C ASP A 46 14.34 -15.49 0.65
N THR A 47 14.93 -16.58 1.08
CA THR A 47 15.75 -16.62 2.31
C THR A 47 17.24 -16.43 2.04
N ARG A 48 17.65 -16.18 0.79
CA ARG A 48 19.07 -16.08 0.42
C ARG A 48 19.81 -15.04 1.21
N PHE A 49 19.19 -13.87 1.41
CA PHE A 49 19.78 -12.71 2.08
C PHE A 49 19.10 -12.37 3.41
N SER A 50 18.17 -13.19 3.90
CA SER A 50 17.47 -12.98 5.16
C SER A 50 18.18 -13.67 6.33
N ALA A 51 18.23 -13.00 7.48
CA ALA A 51 18.66 -13.61 8.73
C ALA A 51 17.67 -14.70 9.19
N ASP A 52 16.38 -14.47 9.01
CA ASP A 52 15.34 -15.47 9.24
C ASP A 52 15.28 -16.45 8.06
N LYS A 53 15.62 -17.70 8.31
CA LYS A 53 15.64 -18.79 7.33
C LYS A 53 14.34 -19.57 7.23
N SER A 54 13.28 -19.14 7.89
CA SER A 54 11.96 -19.76 7.75
C SER A 54 11.52 -19.72 6.27
N PRO A 55 11.10 -20.86 5.68
CA PRO A 55 10.86 -20.97 4.25
C PRO A 55 9.55 -20.31 3.82
N TYR A 56 8.66 -19.99 4.74
CA TYR A 56 7.32 -19.51 4.49
C TYR A 56 7.09 -18.13 5.08
N LYS A 57 6.26 -17.34 4.39
CA LYS A 57 5.71 -16.09 4.93
C LYS A 57 4.67 -16.40 6.01
N ARG A 58 4.48 -15.48 6.93
CA ARG A 58 3.41 -15.55 7.94
C ARG A 58 2.11 -14.90 7.48
N HIS A 59 2.12 -14.33 6.28
CA HIS A 59 1.00 -13.57 5.71
C HIS A 59 0.69 -14.01 4.28
N LEU A 60 -0.53 -13.76 3.87
CA LEU A 60 -0.96 -13.69 2.48
C LEU A 60 -1.05 -12.23 2.07
N GLY A 61 -0.65 -11.92 0.85
CA GLY A 61 -0.67 -10.57 0.33
C GLY A 61 -1.06 -10.52 -1.13
N ALA A 62 -1.77 -9.47 -1.50
CA ALA A 62 -2.08 -9.16 -2.89
C ALA A 62 -1.83 -7.69 -3.18
N TYR A 63 -1.20 -7.39 -4.31
CA TYR A 63 -1.01 -6.04 -4.82
C TYR A 63 -1.69 -5.92 -6.17
N ILE A 64 -2.73 -5.11 -6.23
CA ILE A 64 -3.59 -4.90 -7.39
C ILE A 64 -3.21 -3.54 -7.96
N ALA A 65 -2.47 -3.55 -9.08
CA ALA A 65 -1.93 -2.36 -9.73
C ALA A 65 -1.99 -2.51 -11.26
N ALA A 66 -2.27 -1.44 -11.98
CA ALA A 66 -2.48 -1.44 -13.43
C ALA A 66 -1.33 -2.04 -14.25
N HIS A 67 -0.11 -1.89 -13.79
CA HIS A 67 1.09 -2.43 -14.45
C HIS A 67 1.64 -3.69 -13.76
N GLY A 68 0.84 -4.30 -12.86
CA GLY A 68 1.21 -5.49 -12.10
C GLY A 68 2.16 -5.20 -10.93
N LYS A 69 2.32 -6.20 -10.06
CA LYS A 69 3.03 -6.07 -8.78
C LYS A 69 4.56 -5.90 -8.85
N LYS A 70 5.13 -5.84 -10.02
CA LYS A 70 6.58 -5.64 -10.21
C LYS A 70 6.92 -4.26 -10.80
N ALA A 71 5.94 -3.59 -11.34
CA ALA A 71 6.10 -2.23 -11.81
C ALA A 71 5.98 -1.28 -10.61
N HIS A 72 6.85 -0.29 -10.53
CA HIS A 72 6.79 0.72 -9.46
C HIS A 72 5.69 1.74 -9.76
N HIS A 73 4.46 1.28 -9.72
CA HIS A 73 3.25 2.08 -9.91
C HIS A 73 2.36 2.01 -8.69
N GLY A 74 1.58 3.04 -8.46
CA GLY A 74 0.54 3.06 -7.44
C GLY A 74 -0.41 1.88 -7.60
N GLY A 75 -0.84 1.31 -6.48
CA GLY A 75 -1.74 0.17 -6.44
C GLY A 75 -2.32 -0.04 -5.05
N PHE A 76 -3.18 -1.04 -4.96
CA PHE A 76 -3.92 -1.41 -3.76
C PHE A 76 -3.34 -2.69 -3.17
N TYR A 77 -2.96 -2.64 -1.91
CA TYR A 77 -2.38 -3.78 -1.21
C TYR A 77 -3.30 -4.28 -0.10
N ILE A 78 -3.54 -5.57 -0.10
CA ILE A 78 -4.30 -6.28 0.93
C ILE A 78 -3.36 -7.24 1.62
N HIS A 79 -3.24 -7.11 2.95
CA HIS A 79 -2.39 -7.93 3.78
C HIS A 79 -3.20 -8.68 4.82
N LEU A 80 -3.09 -9.99 4.80
CA LEU A 80 -3.75 -10.88 5.75
C LEU A 80 -2.67 -11.61 6.58
N GLU A 81 -2.48 -11.17 7.80
CA GLU A 81 -1.60 -11.78 8.80
C GLU A 81 -2.31 -11.72 10.16
N PRO A 82 -2.48 -12.85 10.86
CA PRO A 82 -3.10 -12.85 12.18
C PRO A 82 -2.44 -11.85 13.14
N GLY A 83 -3.24 -10.95 13.69
CA GLY A 83 -2.79 -9.85 14.55
C GLY A 83 -2.18 -8.66 13.80
N HIS A 84 -2.09 -8.70 12.47
CA HIS A 84 -1.41 -7.66 11.69
C HIS A 84 -2.02 -7.42 10.31
N CYS A 85 -3.34 -7.57 10.19
CA CYS A 85 -4.04 -7.31 8.94
C CYS A 85 -4.04 -5.81 8.60
N LEU A 86 -3.82 -5.46 7.32
CA LEU A 86 -3.86 -4.07 6.87
C LEU A 86 -4.26 -3.92 5.40
N LEU A 87 -4.69 -2.72 5.08
CA LEU A 87 -4.91 -2.22 3.72
C LEU A 87 -3.89 -1.10 3.47
N ALA A 88 -3.17 -1.15 2.35
CA ALA A 88 -2.21 -0.13 1.98
C ALA A 88 -2.36 0.28 0.52
N CYS A 89 -1.87 1.46 0.19
CA CYS A 89 -1.86 2.00 -1.16
C CYS A 89 -0.49 2.51 -1.51
N ASN A 90 -0.21 2.51 -2.81
CA ASN A 90 1.02 2.97 -3.43
C ASN A 90 2.24 2.06 -3.17
N ASP A 91 3.36 2.34 -3.83
CA ASP A 91 4.58 1.57 -3.71
C ASP A 91 5.47 2.12 -2.57
N TYR A 92 5.99 1.23 -1.74
CA TYR A 92 6.88 1.58 -0.62
C TYR A 92 8.37 1.49 -0.99
N CYS A 93 8.71 1.03 -2.19
CA CYS A 93 10.08 0.73 -2.60
C CYS A 93 10.44 1.43 -3.92
N LEU A 94 10.22 2.75 -3.97
CA LEU A 94 10.46 3.55 -5.19
C LEU A 94 11.95 3.64 -5.54
N PRO A 95 12.34 3.39 -6.78
CA PRO A 95 13.67 3.73 -7.30
C PRO A 95 13.97 5.22 -7.14
N SER A 96 15.26 5.56 -7.01
CA SER A 96 15.68 6.94 -6.71
C SER A 96 15.29 7.96 -7.78
N ASP A 97 15.27 7.56 -9.04
CA ASP A 97 14.84 8.40 -10.17
C ASP A 97 13.35 8.67 -10.13
N MET A 98 12.53 7.66 -9.87
CA MET A 98 11.09 7.80 -9.69
C MET A 98 10.76 8.64 -8.46
N LEU A 99 11.46 8.41 -7.34
CA LEU A 99 11.30 9.22 -6.14
C LEU A 99 11.64 10.70 -6.38
N THR A 100 12.67 10.97 -7.20
CA THR A 100 13.01 12.32 -7.61
C THR A 100 11.93 12.94 -8.50
N ALA A 101 11.37 12.17 -9.43
CA ALA A 101 10.26 12.62 -10.26
C ALA A 101 9.01 12.95 -9.41
N CYS A 102 8.64 12.09 -8.47
CA CYS A 102 7.54 12.35 -7.53
C CYS A 102 7.76 13.65 -6.73
N ARG A 103 8.98 13.87 -6.22
CA ARG A 103 9.31 15.09 -5.48
C ARG A 103 9.18 16.35 -6.32
N ASN A 104 9.62 16.29 -7.58
CA ASN A 104 9.46 17.41 -8.52
C ASN A 104 7.99 17.69 -8.82
N GLU A 105 7.20 16.64 -9.03
CA GLU A 105 5.75 16.75 -9.26
C GLU A 105 5.05 17.35 -8.03
N ILE A 106 5.32 16.85 -6.83
CA ILE A 106 4.77 17.38 -5.58
C ILE A 106 5.14 18.85 -5.39
N MET A 107 6.41 19.22 -5.65
CA MET A 107 6.85 20.60 -5.50
C MET A 107 6.22 21.52 -6.55
N GLY A 108 6.06 21.04 -7.77
CA GLY A 108 5.45 21.80 -8.87
C GLY A 108 3.94 21.97 -8.76
N ASN A 109 3.26 21.03 -8.09
CA ASN A 109 1.81 20.97 -7.98
C ASN A 109 1.36 20.81 -6.51
N ILE A 110 1.99 21.57 -5.61
CA ILE A 110 1.83 21.40 -4.16
C ILE A 110 0.38 21.57 -3.69
N ASP A 111 -0.37 22.51 -4.24
CA ASP A 111 -1.76 22.74 -3.85
C ASP A 111 -2.62 21.49 -4.14
N ARG A 112 -2.50 20.92 -5.34
CA ARG A 112 -3.18 19.67 -5.70
C ARG A 112 -2.76 18.51 -4.79
N TRP A 113 -1.47 18.40 -4.49
CA TRP A 113 -0.97 17.39 -3.56
C TRP A 113 -1.60 17.53 -2.18
N LEU A 114 -1.64 18.75 -1.64
CA LEU A 114 -2.23 19.03 -0.32
C LEU A 114 -3.74 18.77 -0.29
N GLU A 115 -4.47 19.05 -1.37
CA GLU A 115 -5.89 18.67 -1.49
C GLU A 115 -6.09 17.17 -1.30
N CYS A 116 -5.19 16.35 -1.83
CA CYS A 116 -5.26 14.90 -1.66
C CYS A 116 -4.89 14.46 -0.24
N VAL A 117 -3.70 14.85 0.27
CA VAL A 117 -3.09 14.22 1.45
C VAL A 117 -3.23 15.01 2.75
N ALA A 118 -3.61 16.28 2.70
CA ALA A 118 -3.82 17.12 3.88
C ALA A 118 -5.30 17.25 4.29
N SER A 119 -6.22 16.65 3.53
CA SER A 119 -7.64 16.64 3.88
C SER A 119 -7.86 15.94 5.23
N GLU A 120 -8.85 16.40 6.03
CA GLU A 120 -9.20 15.77 7.30
C GLU A 120 -9.49 14.25 7.12
N ARG A 121 -10.12 13.87 6.00
CA ARG A 121 -10.44 12.50 5.69
C ARG A 121 -9.17 11.67 5.49
N PHE A 122 -8.19 12.15 4.70
CA PHE A 122 -6.92 11.44 4.48
C PHE A 122 -6.13 11.30 5.80
N VAL A 123 -5.94 12.41 6.53
CA VAL A 123 -5.20 12.42 7.80
C VAL A 123 -5.85 11.50 8.85
N ARG A 124 -7.17 11.45 8.90
CA ARG A 124 -7.89 10.52 9.78
C ARG A 124 -7.60 9.06 9.46
N TYR A 125 -7.48 8.70 8.17
CA TYR A 125 -7.23 7.32 7.74
C TYR A 125 -5.77 6.93 7.82
N PHE A 126 -4.85 7.81 7.42
CA PHE A 126 -3.45 7.47 7.19
C PHE A 126 -2.44 8.28 8.02
N GLY A 127 -2.86 9.36 8.66
CA GLY A 127 -1.94 10.23 9.39
C GLY A 127 -1.28 11.29 8.51
N ARG A 128 -0.22 11.92 9.04
CA ARG A 128 0.57 12.95 8.37
C ARG A 128 1.86 12.35 7.80
N PRO A 129 2.58 13.08 6.90
CA PRO A 129 3.79 12.59 6.27
C PRO A 129 4.84 12.16 7.31
N GLY A 130 5.33 10.92 7.18
CA GLY A 130 6.32 10.34 8.09
C GLY A 130 5.76 9.91 9.46
N GLU A 131 4.45 9.98 9.66
CA GLU A 131 3.81 9.45 10.87
C GLU A 131 3.55 7.95 10.73
N GLY A 132 3.84 7.23 11.82
CA GLY A 132 3.63 5.79 11.92
C GLY A 132 4.85 4.96 11.57
N THR A 133 4.80 3.73 12.01
CA THR A 133 5.69 2.64 11.64
C THR A 133 4.85 1.51 11.09
N TRP A 134 5.45 0.49 10.52
CA TRP A 134 4.70 -0.65 9.97
C TRP A 134 3.79 -1.33 11.01
N ASP A 135 4.13 -1.25 12.29
CA ASP A 135 3.34 -1.79 13.40
C ASP A 135 2.26 -0.82 13.92
N SER A 136 2.20 0.40 13.37
CA SER A 136 1.19 1.38 13.76
C SER A 136 -0.16 1.07 13.11
N SER A 137 -1.25 1.49 13.77
CA SER A 137 -2.61 1.32 13.24
C SER A 137 -2.88 2.04 11.92
N LYS A 138 -2.05 3.01 11.58
CA LYS A 138 -2.05 3.76 10.31
C LYS A 138 -0.69 4.42 10.08
N GLY A 139 -0.43 4.82 8.84
CA GLY A 139 0.75 5.62 8.52
C GLY A 139 0.74 6.14 7.08
N PHE A 140 1.58 7.15 6.85
CA PHE A 140 1.85 7.74 5.56
C PHE A 140 3.34 8.00 5.39
N GLY A 141 4.00 7.20 4.53
CA GLY A 141 5.44 7.12 4.36
C GLY A 141 6.11 6.31 5.47
N LEU A 142 6.76 5.22 5.10
CA LEU A 142 7.44 4.31 6.04
C LEU A 142 8.76 4.88 6.54
N GLU A 143 9.47 5.57 5.65
CA GLU A 143 10.78 6.10 5.95
C GLU A 143 10.92 7.55 5.46
N SER A 144 11.70 8.32 6.19
CA SER A 144 12.02 9.70 5.83
C SER A 144 13.52 9.98 5.96
N LEU A 145 14.02 10.86 5.10
CA LEU A 145 15.37 11.42 5.21
C LEU A 145 15.45 12.34 6.43
N LYS A 146 16.59 12.31 7.12
CA LYS A 146 16.87 13.24 8.23
C LYS A 146 17.05 14.68 7.75
N THR A 147 17.54 14.86 6.50
CA THR A 147 17.84 16.15 5.91
C THR A 147 17.10 16.30 4.58
N CYS A 148 17.13 17.50 4.01
CA CYS A 148 16.61 17.78 2.68
C CYS A 148 17.29 16.88 1.62
N PRO A 149 16.54 16.28 0.70
CA PRO A 149 17.13 15.56 -0.42
C PRO A 149 17.97 16.49 -1.31
N SER A 150 19.03 15.93 -1.93
CA SER A 150 19.90 16.68 -2.83
C SER A 150 19.10 17.22 -4.02
N GLY A 151 19.40 18.47 -4.41
CA GLY A 151 18.74 19.13 -5.53
C GLY A 151 17.45 19.86 -5.18
N PHE A 152 17.01 19.82 -3.92
CA PHE A 152 15.79 20.49 -3.45
C PHE A 152 16.10 21.63 -2.46
N PRO A 153 15.25 22.68 -2.37
CA PRO A 153 15.46 23.80 -1.45
C PRO A 153 15.27 23.35 0.01
N ARG A 154 16.21 23.77 0.88
CA ARG A 154 16.21 23.36 2.30
C ARG A 154 15.14 24.05 3.13
N ASP A 155 14.74 25.23 2.70
CA ASP A 155 13.74 26.10 3.33
C ASP A 155 12.35 25.96 2.73
N TYR A 156 12.12 24.88 1.94
CA TYR A 156 10.79 24.64 1.38
C TYR A 156 9.77 24.37 2.48
N GLU A 157 8.68 25.13 2.48
CA GLU A 157 7.63 25.07 3.51
C GLU A 157 7.10 23.63 3.72
N HIS A 158 6.92 22.89 2.63
CA HIS A 158 6.37 21.54 2.64
C HIS A 158 7.47 20.46 2.56
N ILE A 159 8.65 20.72 3.11
CA ILE A 159 9.82 19.85 3.07
C ILE A 159 9.56 18.44 3.62
N ALA A 160 8.58 18.26 4.50
CA ALA A 160 8.21 16.96 5.05
C ALA A 160 7.86 15.95 3.96
N TYR A 161 7.13 16.35 2.92
CA TYR A 161 6.80 15.49 1.79
C TYR A 161 8.02 15.14 0.92
N LEU A 162 8.96 16.07 0.75
CA LEU A 162 10.17 15.81 -0.03
C LEU A 162 11.17 14.90 0.69
N ARG A 163 11.11 14.85 2.02
CA ARG A 163 11.94 13.95 2.85
C ARG A 163 11.47 12.51 2.82
N MET A 164 10.22 12.25 2.45
CA MET A 164 9.70 10.89 2.37
C MET A 164 10.51 10.07 1.37
N LYS A 165 10.78 8.80 1.71
CA LYS A 165 11.47 7.83 0.84
C LYS A 165 10.49 6.96 0.06
N ASP A 166 9.24 7.04 0.42
CA ASP A 166 8.11 6.39 -0.23
C ASP A 166 6.83 7.19 0.06
N TYR A 167 5.81 6.96 -0.73
CA TYR A 167 4.50 7.58 -0.56
C TYR A 167 3.42 6.54 -0.26
N CYS A 168 3.83 5.41 0.33
CA CYS A 168 2.90 4.38 0.78
C CYS A 168 2.06 4.89 1.95
N CYS A 169 0.76 4.63 1.91
CA CYS A 169 -0.10 4.86 3.05
C CYS A 169 -0.83 3.57 3.44
N TRP A 170 -1.08 3.37 4.73
CA TRP A 170 -1.71 2.15 5.22
C TRP A 170 -2.62 2.41 6.41
N LYS A 171 -3.55 1.48 6.58
CA LYS A 171 -4.46 1.40 7.71
C LYS A 171 -4.56 -0.05 8.18
N ALA A 172 -4.25 -0.30 9.44
CA ALA A 172 -4.49 -1.60 10.06
C ALA A 172 -6.00 -1.85 10.19
N VAL A 173 -6.37 -3.10 10.03
CA VAL A 173 -7.75 -3.58 10.22
C VAL A 173 -7.73 -4.77 11.17
N PRO A 174 -8.79 -5.01 11.94
CA PRO A 174 -8.84 -6.17 12.83
C PRO A 174 -8.86 -7.49 12.03
N ASP A 175 -8.43 -8.59 12.63
CA ASP A 175 -8.43 -9.91 11.99
C ASP A 175 -9.83 -10.30 11.50
N THR A 176 -10.87 -9.88 12.22
CA THR A 176 -12.28 -10.10 11.86
C THR A 176 -12.78 -9.21 10.71
N PHE A 177 -11.94 -8.35 10.16
CA PHE A 177 -12.34 -7.42 9.08
C PHE A 177 -12.88 -8.16 7.86
N PHE A 178 -12.27 -9.29 7.52
CA PHE A 178 -12.60 -10.06 6.32
C PHE A 178 -13.73 -11.09 6.54
N ASP A 179 -14.20 -11.26 7.78
CA ASP A 179 -15.21 -12.26 8.14
C ASP A 179 -16.66 -11.82 7.85
N GLY A 180 -16.88 -10.54 7.66
CA GLY A 180 -18.20 -9.96 7.52
C GLY A 180 -18.60 -9.67 6.07
N ASP A 181 -19.89 -9.65 5.78
CA ASP A 181 -20.43 -9.37 4.43
C ASP A 181 -20.07 -7.97 3.89
N ARG A 182 -19.67 -7.04 4.75
CA ARG A 182 -19.37 -5.64 4.40
C ARG A 182 -17.90 -5.31 4.20
N TRP A 183 -17.00 -6.29 4.27
CA TRP A 183 -15.57 -6.02 4.20
C TRP A 183 -15.15 -5.34 2.88
N LEU A 184 -15.79 -5.69 1.76
CA LEU A 184 -15.54 -5.03 0.47
C LEU A 184 -15.90 -3.55 0.50
N ASP A 185 -17.06 -3.19 1.08
CA ASP A 185 -17.47 -1.79 1.17
C ASP A 185 -16.57 -0.99 2.12
N GLU A 186 -16.15 -1.59 3.23
CA GLU A 186 -15.23 -0.95 4.17
C GLU A 186 -13.81 -0.81 3.56
N MET A 187 -13.36 -1.80 2.81
CA MET A 187 -12.11 -1.74 2.04
C MET A 187 -12.16 -0.61 1.00
N MET A 188 -13.25 -0.50 0.24
CA MET A 188 -13.43 0.55 -0.74
C MET A 188 -13.35 1.94 -0.10
N LYS A 189 -13.95 2.17 1.08
CA LYS A 189 -13.84 3.44 1.80
C LYS A 189 -12.40 3.85 2.10
N VAL A 190 -11.53 2.88 2.40
CA VAL A 190 -10.10 3.12 2.63
C VAL A 190 -9.40 3.51 1.33
N PHE A 191 -9.63 2.74 0.28
CA PHE A 191 -8.94 2.93 -1.00
C PHE A 191 -9.41 4.16 -1.76
N GLU A 192 -10.69 4.52 -1.69
CA GLU A 192 -11.22 5.78 -2.23
C GLU A 192 -10.57 7.03 -1.62
N VAL A 193 -10.15 6.96 -0.35
CA VAL A 193 -9.44 8.06 0.30
C VAL A 193 -8.02 8.22 -0.22
N ALA A 194 -7.36 7.11 -0.54
CA ALA A 194 -5.98 7.11 -1.03
C ALA A 194 -5.87 7.36 -2.54
N LYS A 195 -6.90 6.99 -3.33
CA LYS A 195 -6.86 7.03 -4.80
C LYS A 195 -6.42 8.37 -5.38
N PRO A 196 -6.92 9.54 -4.93
CA PRO A 196 -6.49 10.83 -5.48
C PRO A 196 -4.99 11.12 -5.33
N MET A 197 -4.32 10.54 -4.35
CA MET A 197 -2.87 10.64 -4.16
C MET A 197 -2.09 9.80 -5.19
N MET A 198 -2.72 8.77 -5.75
CA MET A 198 -2.10 7.86 -6.71
C MET A 198 -2.24 8.35 -8.17
N ASP A 199 -3.14 9.30 -8.43
CA ASP A 199 -3.42 9.94 -9.73
C ASP A 199 -2.50 11.14 -9.99
#